data_cc0a2d006dd96fb194151fcddddb47ab
#
_entry.id   cc0a2d006dd96fb194151fcddddb47ab
#
_cell.length_a   1.000
_cell.length_b   1.000
_cell.length_c   1.000
_cell.angle_alpha   90.00
_cell.angle_beta   90.00
_cell.angle_gamma   90.00
#
_symmetry.space_group_name_H-M   'P 1'
#
loop_
_entity.id
_entity.type
_entity.pdbx_description
1 polymer ?
#
loop_
_entity_poly.entity_id
_entity_poly.type
_entity_poly.pdbx_seq_one_letter_code
_entity_poly.pdbx_strand_id
1 'polypeptide(L)'
;VNTSEIADRFEIADTLYRYARAVDTKDWDLWRSVFTADATVDYSSAPAGRSGSRDEIAAWLEESFAFVTVSQHFITNIEYSFEGDRAQVRAMFYNPMQFVGMTELSTCGGNYHHSMVRTETGWRSERLHEESLWFVNSPLAQDD
;
A
#
# COMPACT_ATOMS: atom_id res chain seq x y z
N VAL A 1 7.30 -5.35 -25.32
CA VAL A 1 7.70 -4.30 -24.37
C VAL A 1 8.73 -3.42 -25.02
N ASN A 2 8.47 -2.13 -25.16
CA ASN A 2 9.40 -1.16 -25.70
C ASN A 2 10.25 -0.50 -24.60
N THR A 3 11.28 0.28 -24.99
CA THR A 3 12.22 0.90 -24.05
C THR A 3 11.54 1.87 -23.07
N SER A 4 10.57 2.66 -23.54
CA SER A 4 9.84 3.60 -22.67
C SER A 4 8.97 2.86 -21.66
N GLU A 5 8.35 1.75 -22.04
CA GLU A 5 7.58 0.91 -21.14
C GLU A 5 8.47 0.25 -20.06
N ILE A 6 9.69 -0.12 -20.42
CA ILE A 6 10.66 -0.63 -19.42
C ILE A 6 10.95 0.44 -18.36
N ALA A 7 11.19 1.68 -18.77
CA ALA A 7 11.40 2.80 -17.85
C ALA A 7 10.18 3.03 -16.96
N ASP A 8 8.98 2.99 -17.54
CA ASP A 8 7.73 3.14 -16.80
C ASP A 8 7.55 2.02 -15.75
N ARG A 9 7.89 0.79 -16.10
CA ARG A 9 7.85 -0.34 -15.15
C ARG A 9 8.76 -0.11 -13.95
N PHE A 10 10.00 0.34 -14.16
CA PHE A 10 10.92 0.65 -13.08
C PHE A 10 10.39 1.79 -12.20
N GLU A 11 9.88 2.85 -12.81
CA GLU A 11 9.36 4.01 -12.07
C GLU A 11 8.14 3.64 -11.22
N ILE A 12 7.22 2.85 -11.79
CA ILE A 12 6.05 2.36 -11.04
C ILE A 12 6.50 1.44 -9.89
N ALA A 13 7.43 0.53 -10.14
CA ALA A 13 7.97 -0.34 -9.09
C ALA A 13 8.59 0.48 -7.95
N ASP A 14 9.39 1.49 -8.28
CA ASP A 14 9.98 2.39 -7.28
C ASP A 14 8.90 3.14 -6.48
N THR A 15 7.81 3.51 -7.12
CA THR A 15 6.67 4.16 -6.46
C THR A 15 6.02 3.21 -5.44
N LEU A 16 5.84 1.95 -5.79
CA LEU A 16 5.31 0.94 -4.87
C LEU A 16 6.29 0.64 -3.71
N TYR A 17 7.59 0.65 -3.97
CA TYR A 17 8.61 0.49 -2.91
C TYR A 17 8.64 1.70 -1.97
N ARG A 18 8.42 2.91 -2.48
CA ARG A 18 8.26 4.10 -1.63
C ARG A 18 7.01 4.00 -0.76
N TYR A 19 5.91 3.49 -1.29
CA TYR A 19 4.71 3.19 -0.52
C TYR A 19 5.03 2.29 0.68
N ALA A 20 5.71 1.19 0.44
CA ALA A 20 6.10 0.24 1.50
C ALA A 20 6.97 0.92 2.56
N ARG A 21 8.00 1.64 2.13
CA ARG A 21 8.88 2.38 3.05
C ARG A 21 8.12 3.43 3.86
N ALA A 22 7.20 4.15 3.22
CA ALA A 22 6.42 5.19 3.87
C ALA A 22 5.60 4.63 5.03
N VAL A 23 4.90 3.52 4.81
CA VAL A 23 4.13 2.86 5.87
C VAL A 23 5.05 2.33 6.97
N ASP A 24 6.11 1.64 6.60
CA ASP A 24 7.03 1.00 7.55
C ASP A 24 7.77 2.01 8.43
N THR A 25 8.05 3.21 7.92
CA THR A 25 8.72 4.29 8.66
C THR A 25 7.73 5.32 9.22
N LYS A 26 6.44 5.13 8.98
CA LYS A 26 5.38 6.07 9.40
C LYS A 26 5.59 7.47 8.83
N ASP A 27 6.07 7.55 7.60
CA ASP A 27 6.26 8.80 6.86
C ASP A 27 5.01 9.06 6.01
N TRP A 28 4.03 9.72 6.60
CA TRP A 28 2.72 9.90 5.98
C TRP A 28 2.74 10.92 4.85
N ASP A 29 3.68 11.86 4.84
CA ASP A 29 3.88 12.77 3.71
C ASP A 29 4.45 12.02 2.49
N LEU A 30 5.40 11.11 2.71
CA LEU A 30 5.90 10.23 1.66
C LEU A 30 4.79 9.32 1.13
N TRP A 31 3.95 8.77 2.04
CA TRP A 31 2.80 7.97 1.64
C TRP A 31 1.84 8.75 0.75
N ARG A 32 1.49 9.99 1.12
CA ARG A 32 0.65 10.86 0.29
C ARG A 32 1.26 11.10 -1.09
N SER A 33 2.58 11.22 -1.19
CA SER A 33 3.27 11.49 -2.45
C SER A 33 3.15 10.37 -3.48
N VAL A 34 2.81 9.17 -3.06
CA VAL A 34 2.56 8.01 -3.94
C VAL A 34 1.25 8.20 -4.73
N PHE A 35 0.33 8.99 -4.21
CA PHE A 35 -1.03 9.13 -4.70
C PHE A 35 -1.29 10.51 -5.30
N THR A 36 -2.22 10.57 -6.26
CA THR A 36 -2.76 11.86 -6.70
C THR A 36 -3.57 12.51 -5.57
N ALA A 37 -3.74 13.84 -5.62
CA ALA A 37 -4.45 14.57 -4.57
C ALA A 37 -5.90 14.11 -4.38
N ASP A 38 -6.53 13.65 -5.46
CA ASP A 38 -7.93 13.18 -5.49
C ASP A 38 -8.05 11.66 -5.43
N ALA A 39 -6.97 10.96 -5.11
CA ALA A 39 -6.96 9.50 -5.06
C ALA A 39 -7.93 8.95 -4.02
N THR A 40 -8.43 7.76 -4.29
CA THR A 40 -9.19 6.94 -3.34
C THR A 40 -8.38 5.73 -2.94
N VAL A 41 -8.48 5.35 -1.66
CA VAL A 41 -7.75 4.21 -1.10
C VAL A 41 -8.73 3.33 -0.34
N ASP A 42 -8.72 2.04 -0.62
CA ASP A 42 -9.62 1.07 -0.02
C ASP A 42 -8.85 -0.05 0.67
N TYR A 43 -8.81 -0.02 1.99
CA TYR A 43 -8.29 -1.07 2.86
C TYR A 43 -9.42 -1.84 3.56
N SER A 44 -10.66 -1.70 3.11
CA SER A 44 -11.83 -2.26 3.83
C SER A 44 -11.88 -3.79 3.86
N SER A 45 -11.11 -4.48 3.01
CA SER A 45 -11.04 -5.95 3.04
C SER A 45 -10.20 -6.49 4.22
N ALA A 46 -9.36 -5.67 4.83
CA ALA A 46 -8.58 -6.04 6.01
C ALA A 46 -9.44 -5.94 7.29
N PRO A 47 -9.10 -6.69 8.37
CA PRO A 47 -9.79 -6.54 9.65
C PRO A 47 -9.74 -5.10 10.16
N ALA A 48 -10.91 -4.53 10.50
CA ALA A 48 -11.10 -3.13 10.88
C ALA A 48 -10.55 -2.12 9.85
N GLY A 49 -10.47 -2.52 8.59
CA GLY A 49 -10.01 -1.67 7.51
C GLY A 49 -11.01 -0.58 7.14
N ARG A 50 -10.55 0.37 6.33
CA ARG A 50 -11.31 1.56 5.98
C ARG A 50 -11.07 1.93 4.52
N SER A 51 -12.04 2.59 3.92
CA SER A 51 -11.90 3.23 2.60
C SER A 51 -12.19 4.71 2.71
N GLY A 52 -11.61 5.50 1.81
CA GLY A 52 -11.82 6.94 1.76
C GLY A 52 -10.86 7.65 0.83
N SER A 53 -10.82 8.97 0.95
CA SER A 53 -9.86 9.80 0.22
C SER A 53 -8.43 9.58 0.70
N ARG A 54 -7.46 10.00 -0.10
CA ARG A 54 -6.04 9.95 0.26
C ARG A 54 -5.77 10.53 1.66
N ASP A 55 -6.28 11.72 1.92
CA ASP A 55 -5.97 12.42 3.18
C ASP A 55 -6.74 11.84 4.38
N GLU A 56 -7.96 11.37 4.18
CA GLU A 56 -8.72 10.63 5.21
C GLU A 56 -7.99 9.35 5.62
N ILE A 57 -7.51 8.60 4.63
CA ILE A 57 -6.79 7.34 4.89
C ILE A 57 -5.42 7.60 5.51
N ALA A 58 -4.71 8.66 5.10
CA ALA A 58 -3.44 9.04 5.74
C ALA A 58 -3.63 9.31 7.24
N ALA A 59 -4.67 10.06 7.62
CA ALA A 59 -4.98 10.35 9.01
C ALA A 59 -5.34 9.06 9.78
N TRP A 60 -6.12 8.18 9.19
CA TRP A 60 -6.49 6.91 9.77
C TRP A 60 -5.27 5.98 9.96
N LEU A 61 -4.35 5.93 8.98
CA LEU A 61 -3.11 5.16 9.08
C LEU A 61 -2.22 5.68 10.21
N GLU A 62 -2.09 7.01 10.35
CA GLU A 62 -1.29 7.61 11.41
C GLU A 62 -1.80 7.19 12.80
N GLU A 63 -3.11 7.19 13.01
CA GLU A 63 -3.73 6.72 14.26
C GLU A 63 -3.54 5.22 14.46
N SER A 64 -3.79 4.41 13.41
CA SER A 64 -3.72 2.94 13.49
C SER A 64 -2.30 2.44 13.73
N PHE A 65 -1.32 3.03 13.04
CA PHE A 65 0.08 2.63 13.14
C PHE A 65 0.78 3.15 14.40
N ALA A 66 0.14 4.00 15.19
CA ALA A 66 0.64 4.36 16.51
C ALA A 66 0.85 3.13 17.41
N PHE A 67 0.08 2.05 17.19
CA PHE A 67 0.15 0.80 17.93
C PHE A 67 1.10 -0.24 17.31
N VAL A 68 1.73 0.09 16.18
CA VAL A 68 2.70 -0.78 15.50
C VAL A 68 4.10 -0.30 15.84
N THR A 69 4.93 -1.17 16.41
CA THR A 69 6.32 -0.83 16.76
C THR A 69 7.29 -1.16 15.65
N VAL A 70 7.06 -2.24 14.91
CA VAL A 70 7.88 -2.65 13.75
C VAL A 70 6.93 -3.12 12.65
N SER A 71 7.21 -2.69 11.44
CA SER A 71 6.50 -3.14 10.25
C SER A 71 7.46 -3.28 9.09
N GLN A 72 7.32 -4.34 8.32
CA GLN A 72 8.03 -4.53 7.06
C GLN A 72 7.04 -4.95 5.99
N HIS A 73 6.95 -4.17 4.91
CA HIS A 73 6.19 -4.55 3.73
C HIS A 73 7.14 -5.08 2.65
N PHE A 74 6.80 -6.26 2.13
CA PHE A 74 7.44 -6.82 0.94
C PHE A 74 6.46 -6.70 -0.20
N ILE A 75 6.87 -6.02 -1.28
CA ILE A 75 6.08 -5.85 -2.50
C ILE A 75 6.73 -6.70 -3.58
N THR A 76 5.99 -7.63 -4.13
CA THR A 76 6.51 -8.60 -5.09
C THR A 76 5.53 -8.86 -6.23
N ASN A 77 5.98 -9.62 -7.23
CA ASN A 77 5.12 -10.15 -8.29
C ASN A 77 4.29 -9.06 -8.97
N ILE A 78 4.97 -7.95 -9.33
CA ILE A 78 4.30 -6.80 -9.92
C ILE A 78 3.95 -7.10 -11.37
N GLU A 79 2.68 -6.93 -11.73
CA GLU A 79 2.17 -7.10 -13.08
C GLU A 79 1.62 -5.76 -13.56
N TYR A 80 1.86 -5.44 -14.83
CA TYR A 80 1.52 -4.15 -15.42
C TYR A 80 0.66 -4.35 -16.66
N SER A 81 -0.37 -3.52 -16.81
CA SER A 81 -1.16 -3.42 -18.03
C SER A 81 -1.25 -1.94 -18.42
N PHE A 82 -0.51 -1.54 -19.45
CA PHE A 82 -0.40 -0.14 -19.87
C PHE A 82 -1.46 0.22 -20.91
N GLU A 83 -1.99 1.42 -20.79
CA GLU A 83 -2.86 2.05 -21.77
C GLU A 83 -2.52 3.56 -21.81
N GLY A 84 -1.59 3.95 -22.69
CA GLY A 84 -1.12 5.32 -22.78
C GLY A 84 -0.46 5.78 -21.46
N ASP A 85 -0.96 6.88 -20.93
CA ASP A 85 -0.48 7.47 -19.67
C ASP A 85 -1.14 6.87 -18.42
N ARG A 86 -1.78 5.72 -18.57
CA ARG A 86 -2.40 4.97 -17.48
C ARG A 86 -1.91 3.54 -17.44
N ALA A 87 -1.93 2.96 -16.26
CA ALA A 87 -1.61 1.55 -16.07
C ALA A 87 -2.45 0.94 -14.96
N GLN A 88 -2.92 -0.28 -15.18
CA GLN A 88 -3.43 -1.12 -14.10
C GLN A 88 -2.26 -1.95 -13.58
N VAL A 89 -2.02 -1.91 -12.28
CA VAL A 89 -0.88 -2.56 -11.67
C VAL A 89 -1.36 -3.43 -10.52
N ARG A 90 -0.97 -4.69 -10.55
CA ARG A 90 -1.22 -5.64 -9.47
C ARG A 90 0.11 -6.03 -8.85
N ALA A 91 0.17 -6.00 -7.52
CA ALA A 91 1.34 -6.46 -6.78
C ALA A 91 0.91 -7.34 -5.62
N MET A 92 1.74 -8.30 -5.26
CA MET A 92 1.55 -9.05 -4.01
C MET A 92 2.22 -8.30 -2.86
N PHE A 93 1.65 -8.42 -1.66
CA PHE A 93 2.32 -7.93 -0.46
C PHE A 93 2.35 -9.00 0.63
N TYR A 94 3.42 -8.96 1.41
CA TYR A 94 3.59 -9.71 2.64
C TYR A 94 4.07 -8.72 3.71
N ASN A 95 3.38 -8.68 4.86
CA ASN A 95 3.65 -7.66 5.87
C ASN A 95 3.69 -8.27 7.28
N PRO A 96 4.87 -8.64 7.80
CA PRO A 96 5.04 -8.93 9.21
C PRO A 96 5.07 -7.63 10.03
N MET A 97 4.44 -7.65 11.20
CA MET A 97 4.34 -6.50 12.11
C MET A 97 4.47 -6.93 13.55
N GLN A 98 4.95 -6.01 14.39
CA GLN A 98 4.91 -6.14 15.84
C GLN A 98 3.97 -5.09 16.41
N PHE A 99 2.92 -5.51 17.09
CA PHE A 99 2.00 -4.61 17.81
C PHE A 99 2.44 -4.43 19.26
N VAL A 100 2.16 -3.24 19.80
CA VAL A 100 2.39 -2.94 21.22
C VAL A 100 1.63 -3.95 22.10
N GLY A 101 2.33 -4.51 23.08
CA GLY A 101 1.74 -5.46 24.04
C GLY A 101 1.62 -6.90 23.56
N MET A 102 1.95 -7.17 22.29
CA MET A 102 1.97 -8.54 21.75
C MET A 102 3.40 -9.08 21.72
N THR A 103 3.57 -10.36 22.06
CA THR A 103 4.88 -11.01 22.12
C THR A 103 5.30 -11.65 20.80
N GLU A 104 4.33 -12.02 19.98
CA GLU A 104 4.57 -12.65 18.68
C GLU A 104 4.23 -11.70 17.54
N LEU A 105 4.87 -11.91 16.40
CA LEU A 105 4.58 -11.14 15.20
C LEU A 105 3.17 -11.43 14.70
N SER A 106 2.52 -10.38 14.20
CA SER A 106 1.33 -10.48 13.37
C SER A 106 1.76 -10.41 11.91
N THR A 107 1.14 -11.19 11.05
CA THR A 107 1.46 -11.17 9.63
C THR A 107 0.19 -11.12 8.80
N CYS A 108 0.24 -10.35 7.71
CA CYS A 108 -0.85 -10.31 6.75
C CYS A 108 -0.29 -10.33 5.32
N GLY A 109 -1.15 -10.63 4.39
CA GLY A 109 -0.77 -10.67 2.99
C GLY A 109 -1.99 -10.63 2.09
N GLY A 110 -1.70 -10.33 0.83
CA GLY A 110 -2.72 -10.21 -0.20
C GLY A 110 -2.19 -9.55 -1.44
N ASN A 111 -3.06 -8.83 -2.12
CA ASN A 111 -2.73 -8.13 -3.36
C ASN A 111 -3.10 -6.65 -3.24
N TYR A 112 -2.27 -5.80 -3.83
CA TYR A 112 -2.59 -4.40 -4.09
C TYR A 112 -2.98 -4.25 -5.56
N HIS A 113 -4.12 -3.63 -5.80
CA HIS A 113 -4.59 -3.28 -7.14
C HIS A 113 -4.56 -1.77 -7.27
N HIS A 114 -3.66 -1.26 -8.11
CA HIS A 114 -3.49 0.17 -8.36
C HIS A 114 -3.99 0.56 -9.74
N SER A 115 -4.68 1.69 -9.82
CA SER A 115 -4.84 2.43 -11.07
C SER A 115 -3.82 3.56 -11.06
N MET A 116 -2.80 3.43 -11.92
CA MET A 116 -1.70 4.39 -11.98
C MET A 116 -1.91 5.38 -13.12
N VAL A 117 -1.43 6.58 -12.93
CA VAL A 117 -1.48 7.65 -13.95
C VAL A 117 -0.15 8.36 -14.00
N ARG A 118 0.31 8.67 -15.22
CA ARG A 118 1.50 9.50 -15.45
C ARG A 118 1.15 10.95 -15.16
N THR A 119 1.90 11.60 -14.26
CA THR A 119 1.75 13.02 -13.93
C THR A 119 3.01 13.78 -14.32
N GLU A 120 3.01 15.11 -14.19
CA GLU A 120 4.19 15.94 -14.42
C GLU A 120 5.35 15.60 -13.49
N THR A 121 5.06 15.01 -12.33
CA THR A 121 6.06 14.62 -11.32
C THR A 121 6.26 13.10 -11.25
N GLY A 122 5.88 12.37 -12.29
CA GLY A 122 6.05 10.93 -12.39
C GLY A 122 4.75 10.15 -12.23
N TRP A 123 4.88 8.84 -12.20
CA TRP A 123 3.75 7.94 -12.01
C TRP A 123 3.21 8.01 -10.59
N ARG A 124 1.88 8.13 -10.43
CA ARG A 124 1.19 8.14 -9.15
C ARG A 124 -0.04 7.26 -9.20
N SER A 125 -0.45 6.76 -8.06
CA SER A 125 -1.71 6.00 -7.94
C SER A 125 -2.89 6.95 -7.77
N GLU A 126 -3.91 6.80 -8.59
CA GLU A 126 -5.18 7.49 -8.41
C GLU A 126 -6.22 6.63 -7.69
N ARG A 127 -5.95 5.34 -7.57
CA ARG A 127 -6.81 4.41 -6.83
C ARG A 127 -5.97 3.22 -6.36
N LEU A 128 -6.11 2.88 -5.07
CA LEU A 128 -5.61 1.65 -4.51
C LEU A 128 -6.76 0.86 -3.91
N HIS A 129 -6.86 -0.41 -4.28
CA HIS A 129 -7.71 -1.39 -3.61
C HIS A 129 -6.81 -2.50 -3.06
N GLU A 130 -6.82 -2.68 -1.74
CA GLU A 130 -6.17 -3.80 -1.08
C GLU A 130 -7.12 -4.99 -1.04
N GLU A 131 -6.66 -6.11 -1.55
CA GLU A 131 -7.33 -7.40 -1.42
C GLU A 131 -6.61 -8.20 -0.36
N SER A 132 -7.13 -8.17 0.87
CA SER A 132 -6.58 -8.94 1.99
C SER A 132 -6.96 -10.40 1.84
N LEU A 133 -5.96 -11.28 1.82
CA LEU A 133 -6.19 -12.73 1.68
C LEU A 133 -6.13 -13.44 3.03
N TRP A 134 -5.29 -12.97 3.94
CA TRP A 134 -5.11 -13.60 5.26
C TRP A 134 -4.50 -12.61 6.24
N PHE A 135 -4.80 -12.82 7.53
CA PHE A 135 -4.22 -12.08 8.64
C PHE A 135 -4.02 -13.07 9.81
N VAL A 136 -2.77 -13.28 10.20
CA VAL A 136 -2.39 -14.22 11.26
C VAL A 136 -2.05 -13.45 12.52
N ASN A 137 -2.56 -13.91 13.67
CA ASN A 137 -2.33 -13.28 14.96
C ASN A 137 -2.75 -11.81 14.98
N SER A 138 -3.97 -11.53 14.50
CA SER A 138 -4.53 -10.17 14.51
C SER A 138 -4.75 -9.69 15.93
N PRO A 139 -4.38 -8.44 16.29
CA PRO A 139 -4.67 -7.89 17.61
C PRO A 139 -6.17 -7.82 17.92
N LEU A 140 -7.03 -7.78 16.90
CA LEU A 140 -8.48 -7.76 17.04
C LEU A 140 -9.08 -9.13 17.40
N ALA A 141 -8.34 -10.21 17.18
CA ALA A 141 -8.77 -11.58 17.50
C ALA A 141 -8.39 -12.03 18.92
N GLN A 142 -7.78 -11.16 19.73
CA GLN A 142 -7.30 -11.47 21.08
C GLN A 142 -8.36 -11.25 22.16
N ASP A 143 -9.54 -10.71 21.81
CA ASP A 143 -10.61 -10.36 22.76
C ASP A 143 -11.63 -11.47 23.00
N ASP A 144 -11.35 -12.69 22.52
CA ASP A 144 -12.20 -13.89 22.75
C ASP A 144 -11.71 -14.75 23.91
#